data_2991d9699494a49fe30772e9047e9481
#
_entry.id   2991d9699494a49fe30772e9047e9481
#
_cell.length_a   1.000
_cell.length_b   1.000
_cell.length_c   1.000
_cell.angle_alpha   90.00
_cell.angle_beta   90.00
_cell.angle_gamma   90.00
#
_symmetry.space_group_name_H-M   'P 1'
#
loop_
_entity.id
_entity.type
_entity.pdbx_description
1 polymer ?
#
loop_
_entity_poly.entity_id
_entity_poly.type
_entity_poly.pdbx_seq_one_letter_code
_entity_poly.pdbx_strand_id
1 'polypeptide(L)'
;LVINSFPKLKDKISIETWPSKFVGPTGIREFVVKNDNGDILIKAVSQWVLIDIKRLRPVITQNVFDCSKIEPGEELGITLDKIPPMSNEDVQVVEHSLRYDDVDVNHHINNAVYVALIEDSLMRKIKDEYIVNEVSVDFKKSAVLSDEKVLVKSKFGEDGADFTVSSVDGKVDFARVNVKYTKK
;
A
#
# COMPACT_ATOMS: atom_id res chain seq x y z
N LEU A 1 -6.29 -2.82 3.12
CA LEU A 1 -7.38 -2.51 2.19
C LEU A 1 -8.20 -3.77 1.99
N VAL A 2 -9.52 -3.68 2.22
CA VAL A 2 -10.50 -4.77 2.06
C VAL A 2 -11.47 -4.36 0.96
N ILE A 3 -11.68 -5.24 -0.01
CA ILE A 3 -12.49 -5.00 -1.21
C ILE A 3 -13.71 -5.90 -1.17
N ASN A 4 -14.90 -5.32 -1.00
CA ASN A 4 -16.17 -6.02 -1.08
C ASN A 4 -16.60 -6.18 -2.56
N SER A 5 -16.39 -5.12 -3.35
CA SER A 5 -16.64 -5.12 -4.79
C SER A 5 -15.90 -3.96 -5.46
N PHE A 6 -15.58 -4.10 -6.75
CA PHE A 6 -15.01 -3.03 -7.54
C PHE A 6 -16.12 -2.18 -8.18
N PRO A 7 -15.96 -0.83 -8.21
CA PRO A 7 -16.83 0.02 -9.00
C PRO A 7 -16.64 -0.28 -10.50
N LYS A 8 -17.70 -0.12 -11.27
CA LYS A 8 -17.65 -0.25 -12.72
C LYS A 8 -17.33 1.09 -13.38
N LEU A 9 -16.85 1.04 -14.60
CA LEU A 9 -16.65 2.26 -15.40
C LEU A 9 -17.94 3.08 -15.46
N LYS A 10 -17.85 4.39 -15.14
CA LYS A 10 -18.93 5.37 -15.05
C LYS A 10 -19.79 5.29 -13.79
N ASP A 11 -19.54 4.37 -12.87
CA ASP A 11 -20.17 4.44 -11.56
C ASP A 11 -19.73 5.73 -10.84
N LYS A 12 -20.68 6.38 -10.19
CA LYS A 12 -20.35 7.44 -9.24
C LYS A 12 -19.95 6.82 -7.94
N ILE A 13 -18.84 7.30 -7.39
CA ILE A 13 -18.33 6.88 -6.10
C ILE A 13 -18.07 8.09 -5.21
N SER A 14 -18.19 7.89 -3.92
CA SER A 14 -17.71 8.83 -2.89
C SER A 14 -16.57 8.19 -2.12
N ILE A 15 -15.58 9.00 -1.74
CA ILE A 15 -14.47 8.57 -0.89
C ILE A 15 -14.52 9.43 0.38
N GLU A 16 -14.76 8.77 1.50
CA GLU A 16 -14.71 9.39 2.82
C GLU A 16 -13.39 9.01 3.49
N THR A 17 -12.79 9.96 4.21
CA THR A 17 -11.54 9.69 4.94
C THR A 17 -11.47 10.55 6.20
N TRP A 18 -10.97 9.96 7.29
CA TRP A 18 -10.82 10.62 8.57
C TRP A 18 -9.63 10.05 9.36
N PRO A 19 -9.01 10.82 10.26
CA PRO A 19 -8.08 10.29 11.23
C PRO A 19 -8.84 9.53 12.32
N SER A 20 -8.36 8.34 12.70
CA SER A 20 -8.97 7.57 13.79
C SER A 20 -8.12 7.57 15.06
N LYS A 21 -6.79 7.70 14.93
CA LYS A 21 -5.90 7.56 16.07
C LYS A 21 -4.57 8.27 15.88
N PHE A 22 -4.02 8.80 16.99
CA PHE A 22 -2.65 9.35 17.05
C PHE A 22 -1.90 8.70 18.22
N VAL A 23 -0.80 8.01 17.94
CA VAL A 23 0.03 7.33 18.96
C VAL A 23 1.50 7.63 18.71
N GLY A 24 2.12 8.41 19.60
CA GLY A 24 3.51 8.81 19.44
C GLY A 24 3.75 9.53 18.11
N PRO A 25 4.66 9.08 17.26
CA PRO A 25 4.92 9.70 15.96
C PRO A 25 3.93 9.27 14.86
N THR A 26 2.93 8.45 15.20
CA THR A 26 2.09 7.75 14.23
C THR A 26 0.67 8.32 14.21
N GLY A 27 0.13 8.53 13.00
CA GLY A 27 -1.28 8.79 12.75
C GLY A 27 -1.91 7.65 11.94
N ILE A 28 -3.11 7.23 12.33
CA ILE A 28 -3.94 6.26 11.61
C ILE A 28 -5.02 7.02 10.85
N ARG A 29 -5.26 6.65 9.60
CA ARG A 29 -6.29 7.24 8.75
C ARG A 29 -7.10 6.14 8.10
N GLU A 30 -8.41 6.28 8.21
CA GLU A 30 -9.41 5.41 7.65
C GLU A 30 -9.93 5.94 6.33
N PHE A 31 -10.38 5.04 5.46
CA PHE A 31 -10.96 5.36 4.16
C PHE A 31 -12.12 4.41 3.87
N VAL A 32 -13.20 4.96 3.32
CA VAL A 32 -14.33 4.19 2.81
C VAL A 32 -14.70 4.69 1.43
N VAL A 33 -14.82 3.76 0.49
CA VAL A 33 -15.36 4.04 -0.84
C VAL A 33 -16.79 3.50 -0.91
N LYS A 34 -17.73 4.34 -1.29
CA LYS A 34 -19.17 4.01 -1.42
C LYS A 34 -19.65 4.25 -2.85
N ASN A 35 -20.68 3.50 -3.26
CA ASN A 35 -21.44 3.79 -4.48
C ASN A 35 -22.52 4.86 -4.22
N ASP A 36 -23.28 5.23 -5.25
CA ASP A 36 -24.38 6.20 -5.16
C ASP A 36 -25.52 5.78 -4.21
N ASN A 37 -25.66 4.48 -3.94
CA ASN A 37 -26.66 3.94 -3.01
C ASN A 37 -26.18 3.97 -1.54
N GLY A 38 -24.92 4.33 -1.29
CA GLY A 38 -24.30 4.31 0.01
C GLY A 38 -23.70 2.95 0.41
N ASP A 39 -23.71 1.95 -0.47
CA ASP A 39 -23.09 0.66 -0.19
C ASP A 39 -21.57 0.79 -0.17
N ILE A 40 -20.94 0.17 0.83
CA ILE A 40 -19.49 0.19 0.98
C ILE A 40 -18.84 -0.80 0.01
N LEU A 41 -18.10 -0.26 -0.94
CA LEU A 41 -17.34 -1.02 -1.93
C LEU A 41 -15.97 -1.44 -1.39
N ILE A 42 -15.24 -0.50 -0.77
CA ILE A 42 -13.87 -0.70 -0.29
C ILE A 42 -13.70 -0.02 1.07
N LYS A 43 -12.98 -0.67 1.97
CA LYS A 43 -12.47 -0.11 3.22
C LYS A 43 -10.96 -0.14 3.20
N ALA A 44 -10.30 0.90 3.70
CA ALA A 44 -8.86 0.91 3.86
C ALA A 44 -8.45 1.63 5.13
N VAL A 45 -7.29 1.24 5.65
CA VAL A 45 -6.62 1.92 6.74
C VAL A 45 -5.17 2.16 6.36
N SER A 46 -4.62 3.30 6.73
CA SER A 46 -3.22 3.62 6.51
C SER A 46 -2.57 4.16 7.78
N GLN A 47 -1.31 3.81 7.97
CA GLN A 47 -0.48 4.30 9.05
C GLN A 47 0.57 5.26 8.48
N TRP A 48 0.66 6.44 9.06
CA TRP A 48 1.58 7.49 8.69
C TRP A 48 2.53 7.79 9.84
N VAL A 49 3.80 8.00 9.54
CA VAL A 49 4.80 8.38 10.53
C VAL A 49 5.23 9.82 10.25
N LEU A 50 5.11 10.68 11.26
CA LEU A 50 5.62 12.05 11.19
C LEU A 50 7.13 12.04 11.37
N ILE A 51 7.85 12.64 10.42
CA ILE A 51 9.31 12.68 10.40
C ILE A 51 9.78 14.14 10.40
N ASP A 52 10.74 14.48 11.26
CA ASP A 52 11.52 15.72 11.16
C ASP A 52 12.46 15.61 9.95
N ILE A 53 12.19 16.40 8.90
CA ILE A 53 12.94 16.36 7.64
C ILE A 53 14.42 16.75 7.84
N LYS A 54 14.73 17.63 8.81
CA LYS A 54 16.12 18.06 9.08
C LYS A 54 16.93 17.01 9.84
N ARG A 55 16.26 16.30 10.74
CA ARG A 55 16.90 15.31 11.62
C ARG A 55 16.71 13.87 11.15
N LEU A 56 15.86 13.65 10.14
CA LEU A 56 15.49 12.35 9.55
C LEU A 56 15.07 11.32 10.61
N ARG A 57 14.26 11.77 11.58
CA ARG A 57 13.78 10.90 12.67
C ARG A 57 12.30 11.16 13.00
N PRO A 58 11.58 10.14 13.49
CA PRO A 58 10.20 10.30 13.92
C PRO A 58 10.04 11.37 15.00
N VAL A 59 8.94 12.12 14.93
CA VAL A 59 8.56 13.16 15.90
C VAL A 59 7.17 12.86 16.42
N ILE A 60 7.00 13.00 17.74
CA ILE A 60 5.68 12.83 18.40
C ILE A 60 4.69 13.84 17.82
N THR A 61 3.55 13.36 17.34
CA THR A 61 2.55 14.17 16.63
C THR A 61 2.03 15.33 17.48
N GLN A 62 1.79 15.10 18.77
CA GLN A 62 1.32 16.12 19.72
C GLN A 62 2.31 17.28 19.92
N ASN A 63 3.60 17.08 19.61
CA ASN A 63 4.60 18.14 19.70
C ASN A 63 4.58 19.09 18.47
N VAL A 64 3.86 18.73 17.42
CA VAL A 64 3.81 19.46 16.14
C VAL A 64 2.43 20.06 15.89
N PHE A 65 1.39 19.31 16.19
CA PHE A 65 0.00 19.81 16.11
C PHE A 65 -0.81 19.50 17.34
N ASP A 66 -1.77 20.38 17.57
CA ASP A 66 -2.75 20.19 18.62
C ASP A 66 -3.78 19.12 18.20
N CYS A 67 -3.43 17.86 18.47
CA CYS A 67 -4.30 16.71 18.15
C CYS A 67 -5.66 16.77 18.90
N SER A 68 -5.79 17.58 19.97
CA SER A 68 -7.06 17.73 20.71
C SER A 68 -8.15 18.45 19.89
N LYS A 69 -7.76 19.15 18.84
CA LYS A 69 -8.69 19.84 17.91
C LYS A 69 -9.19 18.94 16.78
N ILE A 70 -8.67 17.72 16.70
CA ILE A 70 -9.06 16.73 15.70
C ILE A 70 -9.98 15.73 16.38
N GLU A 71 -11.25 15.72 15.99
CA GLU A 71 -12.18 14.68 16.43
C GLU A 71 -11.83 13.38 15.68
N PRO A 72 -11.36 12.32 16.38
CA PRO A 72 -11.09 11.05 15.75
C PRO A 72 -12.41 10.38 15.34
N GLY A 73 -12.46 9.88 14.12
CA GLY A 73 -13.57 9.07 13.66
C GLY A 73 -13.46 7.61 14.11
N GLU A 74 -14.48 6.82 13.75
CA GLU A 74 -14.56 5.40 14.09
C GLU A 74 -13.44 4.57 13.42
N GLU A 75 -12.85 3.62 14.16
CA GLU A 75 -11.90 2.65 13.62
C GLU A 75 -12.67 1.57 12.82
N LEU A 76 -12.23 1.27 11.59
CA LEU A 76 -12.85 0.26 10.72
C LEU A 76 -12.50 -1.19 11.13
N GLY A 77 -11.67 -1.38 12.15
CA GLY A 77 -11.28 -2.69 12.65
C GLY A 77 -10.33 -3.47 11.73
N ILE A 78 -9.68 -2.80 10.79
CA ILE A 78 -8.67 -3.42 9.92
C ILE A 78 -7.31 -3.36 10.63
N THR A 79 -6.68 -4.52 10.81
CA THR A 79 -5.35 -4.61 11.43
C THR A 79 -4.25 -4.21 10.44
N LEU A 80 -3.19 -3.59 10.98
CA LEU A 80 -2.00 -3.19 10.23
C LEU A 80 -0.81 -4.06 10.66
N ASP A 81 -0.81 -5.31 10.17
CA ASP A 81 0.25 -6.25 10.48
C ASP A 81 1.47 -6.02 9.59
N LYS A 82 2.66 -6.24 10.17
CA LYS A 82 3.90 -6.21 9.40
C LYS A 82 3.97 -7.42 8.48
N ILE A 83 4.32 -7.18 7.23
CA ILE A 83 4.53 -8.25 6.25
C ILE A 83 5.95 -8.79 6.43
N PRO A 84 6.12 -10.10 6.72
CA PRO A 84 7.44 -10.71 6.89
C PRO A 84 8.24 -10.67 5.58
N PRO A 85 9.58 -10.83 5.63
CA PRO A 85 10.37 -11.05 4.43
C PRO A 85 9.91 -12.31 3.70
N MET A 86 9.86 -12.24 2.37
CA MET A 86 9.58 -13.39 1.52
C MET A 86 10.79 -14.36 1.52
N SER A 87 10.52 -15.68 1.56
CA SER A 87 11.58 -16.67 1.30
C SER A 87 12.04 -16.54 -0.16
N ASN A 88 13.30 -16.89 -0.43
CA ASN A 88 13.83 -16.85 -1.81
C ASN A 88 13.54 -18.13 -2.62
N GLU A 89 12.75 -19.06 -2.05
CA GLU A 89 12.40 -20.32 -2.71
C GLU A 89 11.14 -20.14 -3.59
N ASP A 90 11.17 -20.65 -4.80
CA ASP A 90 10.06 -20.64 -5.77
C ASP A 90 9.54 -19.22 -6.11
N VAL A 91 10.45 -18.25 -6.17
CA VAL A 91 10.12 -16.85 -6.42
C VAL A 91 10.27 -16.54 -7.90
N GLN A 92 9.25 -15.94 -8.50
CA GLN A 92 9.36 -15.30 -9.80
C GLN A 92 9.93 -13.89 -9.63
N VAL A 93 10.82 -13.48 -10.51
CA VAL A 93 11.46 -12.16 -10.46
C VAL A 93 11.30 -11.46 -11.80
N VAL A 94 10.81 -10.23 -11.77
CA VAL A 94 10.69 -9.35 -12.93
C VAL A 94 11.41 -8.06 -12.63
N GLU A 95 12.27 -7.62 -13.56
CA GLU A 95 12.97 -6.35 -13.48
C GLU A 95 12.12 -5.25 -14.15
N HIS A 96 12.00 -4.11 -13.49
CA HIS A 96 11.32 -2.93 -14.02
C HIS A 96 12.24 -1.71 -13.98
N SER A 97 12.29 -0.97 -15.10
CA SER A 97 12.98 0.32 -15.15
C SER A 97 12.10 1.42 -14.55
N LEU A 98 12.70 2.24 -13.70
CA LEU A 98 12.06 3.42 -13.14
C LEU A 98 12.06 4.56 -14.16
N ARG A 99 10.99 5.35 -14.19
CA ARG A 99 10.81 6.48 -15.10
C ARG A 99 10.74 7.79 -14.34
N TYR A 100 11.00 8.88 -15.02
CA TYR A 100 10.87 10.21 -14.43
C TYR A 100 9.46 10.48 -13.89
N ASP A 101 8.42 9.99 -14.58
CA ASP A 101 7.02 10.16 -14.18
C ASP A 101 6.65 9.34 -12.93
N ASP A 102 7.51 8.42 -12.50
CA ASP A 102 7.33 7.64 -11.27
C ASP A 102 7.71 8.43 -10.01
N VAL A 103 8.37 9.59 -10.17
CA VAL A 103 8.90 10.40 -9.06
C VAL A 103 7.86 11.37 -8.53
N ASP A 104 7.69 11.41 -7.22
CA ASP A 104 6.82 12.35 -6.53
C ASP A 104 7.53 13.70 -6.20
N VAL A 105 6.79 14.62 -5.58
CA VAL A 105 7.30 15.94 -5.17
C VAL A 105 8.41 15.89 -4.12
N ASN A 106 8.61 14.75 -3.46
CA ASN A 106 9.68 14.52 -2.49
C ASN A 106 10.93 13.89 -3.13
N HIS A 107 10.97 13.80 -4.45
CA HIS A 107 12.03 13.15 -5.23
C HIS A 107 12.20 11.64 -4.92
N HIS A 108 11.13 11.00 -4.45
CA HIS A 108 11.05 9.56 -4.24
C HIS A 108 10.13 8.92 -5.28
N ILE A 109 10.30 7.64 -5.51
CA ILE A 109 9.33 6.88 -6.31
C ILE A 109 8.01 6.84 -5.53
N ASN A 110 6.94 7.28 -6.20
CA ASN A 110 5.61 7.35 -5.61
C ASN A 110 5.15 5.96 -5.15
N ASN A 111 4.56 5.89 -3.97
CA ASN A 111 4.05 4.64 -3.39
C ASN A 111 3.06 3.91 -4.31
N ALA A 112 2.26 4.62 -5.11
CA ALA A 112 1.34 4.03 -6.07
C ALA A 112 2.05 3.26 -7.20
N VAL A 113 3.29 3.64 -7.55
CA VAL A 113 4.09 2.94 -8.57
C VAL A 113 4.41 1.52 -8.14
N TYR A 114 4.78 1.31 -6.87
CA TYR A 114 5.04 -0.06 -6.38
C TYR A 114 3.79 -0.94 -6.51
N VAL A 115 2.61 -0.39 -6.19
CA VAL A 115 1.35 -1.11 -6.32
C VAL A 115 1.05 -1.43 -7.79
N ALA A 116 1.26 -0.49 -8.71
CA ALA A 116 1.07 -0.70 -10.15
C ALA A 116 1.99 -1.78 -10.73
N LEU A 117 3.26 -1.82 -10.31
CA LEU A 117 4.21 -2.87 -10.73
C LEU A 117 3.81 -4.26 -10.24
N ILE A 118 3.25 -4.32 -9.01
CA ILE A 118 2.73 -5.57 -8.43
C ILE A 118 1.46 -5.99 -9.14
N GLU A 119 0.55 -5.05 -9.43
CA GLU A 119 -0.69 -5.32 -10.16
C GLU A 119 -0.41 -5.93 -11.54
N ASP A 120 0.56 -5.40 -12.30
CA ASP A 120 0.96 -5.97 -13.59
C ASP A 120 1.41 -7.45 -13.43
N SER A 121 2.25 -7.74 -12.44
CA SER A 121 2.71 -9.10 -12.17
C SER A 121 1.59 -10.02 -11.70
N LEU A 122 0.68 -9.52 -10.85
CA LEU A 122 -0.48 -10.24 -10.34
C LEU A 122 -1.45 -10.60 -11.48
N MET A 123 -1.86 -9.60 -12.27
CA MET A 123 -2.87 -9.78 -13.33
C MET A 123 -2.39 -10.71 -14.45
N ARG A 124 -1.11 -10.70 -14.77
CA ARG A 124 -0.50 -11.67 -15.73
C ARG A 124 -0.67 -13.11 -15.25
N LYS A 125 -0.68 -13.34 -13.93
CA LYS A 125 -0.78 -14.69 -13.35
C LYS A 125 -2.21 -15.12 -13.12
N ILE A 126 -3.01 -14.31 -12.43
CA ILE A 126 -4.38 -14.70 -12.01
C ILE A 126 -5.43 -14.43 -13.09
N LYS A 127 -5.13 -13.53 -14.05
CA LYS A 127 -6.04 -13.14 -15.13
C LYS A 127 -7.43 -12.77 -14.59
N ASP A 128 -8.47 -13.11 -15.35
CA ASP A 128 -9.88 -12.88 -14.97
C ASP A 128 -10.50 -14.03 -14.16
N GLU A 129 -9.70 -15.00 -13.73
CA GLU A 129 -10.21 -16.18 -13.01
C GLU A 129 -10.44 -15.95 -11.52
N TYR A 130 -9.85 -14.87 -10.97
CA TYR A 130 -9.89 -14.56 -9.55
C TYR A 130 -10.37 -13.13 -9.29
N ILE A 131 -10.85 -12.92 -8.07
CA ILE A 131 -11.23 -11.61 -7.54
C ILE A 131 -10.32 -11.28 -6.36
N VAL A 132 -9.64 -10.14 -6.41
CA VAL A 132 -8.85 -9.63 -5.29
C VAL A 132 -9.79 -9.13 -4.20
N ASN A 133 -9.59 -9.61 -2.97
CA ASN A 133 -10.43 -9.28 -1.81
C ASN A 133 -9.69 -8.42 -0.77
N GLU A 134 -8.38 -8.60 -0.64
CA GLU A 134 -7.59 -7.87 0.35
C GLU A 134 -6.20 -7.56 -0.20
N VAL A 135 -5.71 -6.36 0.10
CA VAL A 135 -4.35 -5.94 -0.21
C VAL A 135 -3.75 -5.27 1.02
N SER A 136 -2.63 -5.81 1.49
CA SER A 136 -1.81 -5.22 2.55
C SER A 136 -0.48 -4.78 1.98
N VAL A 137 -0.05 -3.56 2.30
CA VAL A 137 1.20 -2.98 1.82
C VAL A 137 2.02 -2.46 3.00
N ASP A 138 3.28 -2.85 3.07
CA ASP A 138 4.24 -2.38 4.05
C ASP A 138 5.39 -1.65 3.32
N PHE A 139 5.33 -0.33 3.26
CA PHE A 139 6.37 0.52 2.68
C PHE A 139 7.56 0.61 3.64
N LYS A 140 8.74 0.15 3.19
CA LYS A 140 9.95 0.04 4.03
C LYS A 140 10.92 1.20 3.83
N LYS A 141 11.27 1.44 2.59
CA LYS A 141 12.22 2.47 2.19
C LYS A 141 11.80 3.03 0.83
N SER A 142 12.04 4.30 0.60
CA SER A 142 11.77 4.90 -0.70
C SER A 142 12.90 4.58 -1.68
N ALA A 143 12.55 4.13 -2.89
CA ALA A 143 13.47 4.15 -4.02
C ALA A 143 13.55 5.57 -4.58
N VAL A 144 14.63 5.86 -5.27
CA VAL A 144 14.87 7.12 -5.97
C VAL A 144 15.17 6.85 -7.45
N LEU A 145 15.05 7.86 -8.31
CA LEU A 145 15.26 7.67 -9.75
C LEU A 145 16.68 7.16 -10.09
N SER A 146 17.68 7.50 -9.28
CA SER A 146 19.05 7.01 -9.45
C SER A 146 19.25 5.50 -9.17
N ASP A 147 18.25 4.83 -8.61
CA ASP A 147 18.24 3.37 -8.52
C ASP A 147 18.01 2.71 -9.89
N GLU A 148 17.53 3.50 -10.89
CA GLU A 148 17.27 3.15 -12.29
C GLU A 148 16.28 1.99 -12.46
N LYS A 149 16.41 0.94 -11.67
CA LYS A 149 15.62 -0.29 -11.76
C LYS A 149 15.26 -0.83 -10.39
N VAL A 150 14.16 -1.59 -10.38
CA VAL A 150 13.72 -2.37 -9.22
C VAL A 150 13.37 -3.78 -9.62
N LEU A 151 13.45 -4.72 -8.69
CA LEU A 151 12.98 -6.09 -8.86
C LEU A 151 11.63 -6.24 -8.19
N VAL A 152 10.65 -6.78 -8.90
CA VAL A 152 9.41 -7.30 -8.35
C VAL A 152 9.55 -8.81 -8.20
N LYS A 153 9.62 -9.26 -6.96
CA LYS A 153 9.62 -10.67 -6.59
C LYS A 153 8.20 -11.08 -6.25
N SER A 154 7.75 -12.23 -6.71
CA SER A 154 6.40 -12.74 -6.43
C SER A 154 6.40 -14.22 -6.11
N LYS A 155 5.57 -14.61 -5.13
CA LYS A 155 5.28 -15.99 -4.77
C LYS A 155 3.78 -16.16 -4.71
N PHE A 156 3.24 -17.08 -5.53
CA PHE A 156 1.81 -17.31 -5.65
C PHE A 156 1.41 -18.56 -4.88
N GLY A 157 0.34 -18.43 -4.09
CA GLY A 157 -0.37 -19.51 -3.41
C GLY A 157 -1.73 -19.78 -4.05
N GLU A 158 -2.54 -20.61 -3.42
CA GLU A 158 -3.87 -20.98 -3.89
C GLU A 158 -4.88 -19.84 -3.76
N ASP A 159 -4.85 -19.11 -2.66
CA ASP A 159 -5.79 -18.05 -2.26
C ASP A 159 -5.14 -16.67 -2.06
N GLY A 160 -3.88 -16.51 -2.47
CA GLY A 160 -3.16 -15.26 -2.32
C GLY A 160 -1.76 -15.28 -2.92
N ALA A 161 -1.10 -14.13 -2.87
CA ALA A 161 0.27 -13.97 -3.33
C ALA A 161 1.03 -12.98 -2.45
N ASP A 162 2.32 -13.24 -2.28
CA ASP A 162 3.26 -12.31 -1.66
C ASP A 162 4.15 -11.67 -2.70
N PHE A 163 4.42 -10.38 -2.48
CA PHE A 163 5.31 -9.61 -3.35
C PHE A 163 6.33 -8.84 -2.52
N THR A 164 7.51 -8.65 -3.10
CA THR A 164 8.53 -7.73 -2.60
C THR A 164 9.06 -6.90 -3.76
N VAL A 165 9.02 -5.59 -3.64
CA VAL A 165 9.75 -4.69 -4.52
C VAL A 165 11.07 -4.35 -3.85
N SER A 166 12.18 -4.63 -4.51
CA SER A 166 13.52 -4.49 -3.93
C SER A 166 14.52 -3.85 -4.89
N SER A 167 15.66 -3.42 -4.33
CA SER A 167 16.83 -3.04 -5.14
C SER A 167 17.32 -4.23 -5.99
N VAL A 168 18.02 -3.93 -7.09
CA VAL A 168 18.52 -4.94 -8.03
C VAL A 168 19.49 -5.93 -7.37
N ASP A 169 20.27 -5.48 -6.38
CA ASP A 169 21.15 -6.35 -5.59
C ASP A 169 20.42 -7.15 -4.49
N GLY A 170 19.11 -6.91 -4.32
CA GLY A 170 18.26 -7.60 -3.36
C GLY A 170 18.50 -7.27 -1.88
N LYS A 171 19.33 -6.25 -1.58
CA LYS A 171 19.68 -5.91 -0.20
C LYS A 171 18.67 -4.98 0.48
N VAL A 172 17.90 -4.25 -0.30
CA VAL A 172 16.94 -3.27 0.22
C VAL A 172 15.55 -3.61 -0.30
N ASP A 173 14.61 -3.85 0.61
CA ASP A 173 13.20 -3.91 0.29
C ASP A 173 12.62 -2.49 0.30
N PHE A 174 11.94 -2.11 -0.75
CA PHE A 174 11.21 -0.85 -0.86
C PHE A 174 9.76 -1.03 -0.39
N ALA A 175 9.11 -2.10 -0.81
CA ALA A 175 7.76 -2.46 -0.37
C ALA A 175 7.59 -3.98 -0.28
N ARG A 176 6.76 -4.41 0.67
CA ARG A 176 6.25 -5.78 0.77
C ARG A 176 4.75 -5.74 0.68
N VAL A 177 4.18 -6.66 -0.06
CA VAL A 177 2.74 -6.69 -0.30
C VAL A 177 2.23 -8.12 -0.18
N ASN A 178 1.11 -8.26 0.52
CA ASN A 178 0.32 -9.47 0.53
C ASN A 178 -1.03 -9.19 -0.13
N VAL A 179 -1.43 -10.05 -1.04
CA VAL A 179 -2.71 -9.99 -1.74
C VAL A 179 -3.48 -11.27 -1.48
N LYS A 180 -4.75 -11.15 -1.07
CA LYS A 180 -5.68 -12.26 -1.01
C LYS A 180 -6.67 -12.17 -2.16
N TYR A 181 -6.98 -13.31 -2.75
CA TYR A 181 -7.94 -13.43 -3.83
C TYR A 181 -8.74 -14.73 -3.73
N THR A 182 -9.92 -14.75 -4.32
CA THR A 182 -10.76 -15.93 -4.42
C THR A 182 -11.05 -16.25 -5.88
N LYS A 183 -11.20 -17.50 -6.21
CA LYS A 183 -11.62 -17.94 -7.54
C LYS A 183 -13.08 -17.51 -7.79
N LYS A 184 -13.36 -17.04 -9.00
CA LYS A 184 -14.72 -16.69 -9.45
C LYS A 184 -15.63 -17.89 -9.53
#